data_6ade2901ee73a290df52130e074f15d4
#
_entry.id   6ade2901ee73a290df52130e074f15d4
#
_cell.length_a   1.000
_cell.length_b   1.000
_cell.length_c   1.000
_cell.angle_alpha   90.00
_cell.angle_beta   90.00
_cell.angle_gamma   90.00
#
_symmetry.space_group_name_H-M   'P 1'
#
loop_
_entity.id
_entity.type
_entity.pdbx_description
1 polymer ?
#
loop_
_entity_poly.entity_id
_entity_poly.type
_entity_poly.pdbx_seq_one_letter_code
_entity_poly.pdbx_strand_id
1 'polypeptide(L)'
;DSGFELFKEGLPDTPTIEQWLLTTLPQGATIAIDGTLFGASKAAAMKQNFESHGFRFVSDFTSFDSIWEKRPSIPKNEAFIHDEKYSGESISDKMARIMEQVRQAGTNALLLAALDEIAWAFNIRGTDVECNPVVICYAYIDDSRRILFIDKAKINDTVRQYLQKNSVEIMPYENIFDFVATLPAEKKVFVDTNKINYTLLNKLHAIPVSGQSPIALLKSIKNETQLAGTREAMIRDGVALVRFFRWLEKNIDSGKVTEITVAEKLREFRSQQSLYVGESFATIAG
;
A
#
# COMPACT_ATOMS: atom_id res chain seq x y z
N ASP A 1 36.34 6.94 -6.07
CA ASP A 1 35.55 6.83 -7.31
C ASP A 1 34.70 5.57 -7.24
N SER A 2 33.37 5.72 -7.21
CA SER A 2 32.42 4.58 -7.04
C SER A 2 32.12 3.88 -8.37
N GLY A 3 32.51 4.45 -9.51
CA GLY A 3 32.11 4.00 -10.83
C GLY A 3 30.65 4.32 -11.19
N PHE A 4 29.90 5.01 -10.31
CA PHE A 4 28.53 5.46 -10.57
C PHE A 4 28.52 6.93 -10.99
N GLU A 5 27.71 7.24 -11.99
CA GLU A 5 27.38 8.61 -12.38
C GLU A 5 26.06 9.02 -11.75
N LEU A 6 26.03 10.17 -11.04
CA LEU A 6 24.85 10.67 -10.35
C LEU A 6 24.08 11.66 -11.24
N PHE A 7 22.86 11.31 -11.60
CA PHE A 7 21.89 12.23 -12.21
C PHE A 7 20.97 12.79 -11.12
N LYS A 8 20.98 14.11 -10.96
CA LYS A 8 20.15 14.82 -9.95
C LYS A 8 18.80 15.18 -10.57
N GLU A 9 17.89 14.20 -10.58
CA GLU A 9 16.54 14.39 -11.14
C GLU A 9 15.84 15.62 -10.51
N GLY A 10 15.15 16.40 -11.34
CA GLY A 10 14.47 17.64 -10.94
C GLY A 10 15.31 18.91 -11.04
N LEU A 11 16.63 18.81 -11.30
CA LEU A 11 17.42 20.00 -11.64
C LEU A 11 17.31 20.33 -13.13
N PRO A 12 17.48 21.62 -13.51
CA PRO A 12 17.60 22.01 -14.92
C PRO A 12 18.67 21.16 -15.63
N ASP A 13 18.42 20.81 -16.88
CA ASP A 13 19.31 20.04 -17.75
C ASP A 13 19.58 18.58 -17.33
N THR A 14 18.94 18.09 -16.27
CA THR A 14 18.99 16.68 -15.90
C THR A 14 17.85 15.92 -16.58
N PRO A 15 18.15 14.93 -17.46
CA PRO A 15 17.11 14.16 -18.12
C PRO A 15 16.37 13.27 -17.11
N THR A 16 15.09 13.03 -17.36
CA THR A 16 14.36 11.94 -16.68
C THR A 16 14.93 10.58 -17.11
N ILE A 17 14.64 9.53 -16.34
CA ILE A 17 15.06 8.15 -16.69
C ILE A 17 14.58 7.80 -18.12
N GLU A 18 13.32 8.12 -18.45
CA GLU A 18 12.77 7.83 -19.78
C GLU A 18 13.50 8.60 -20.89
N GLN A 19 13.76 9.90 -20.70
CA GLN A 19 14.51 10.72 -21.65
C GLN A 19 15.93 10.20 -21.84
N TRP A 20 16.60 9.81 -20.77
CA TRP A 20 17.94 9.25 -20.83
C TRP A 20 17.96 7.94 -21.61
N LEU A 21 17.01 7.03 -21.37
CA LEU A 21 16.89 5.77 -22.12
C LEU A 21 16.67 6.01 -23.61
N LEU A 22 15.76 6.95 -23.98
CA LEU A 22 15.47 7.29 -25.38
C LEU A 22 16.67 7.86 -26.14
N THR A 23 17.56 8.57 -25.46
CA THR A 23 18.73 9.21 -26.07
C THR A 23 19.98 8.35 -26.06
N THR A 24 20.10 7.40 -25.15
CA THR A 24 21.33 6.61 -24.94
C THR A 24 21.26 5.24 -25.61
N LEU A 25 20.06 4.63 -25.67
CA LEU A 25 19.92 3.29 -26.22
C LEU A 25 19.84 3.30 -27.76
N PRO A 26 20.33 2.26 -28.44
CA PRO A 26 20.19 2.13 -29.87
C PRO A 26 18.72 1.96 -30.27
N GLN A 27 18.37 2.49 -31.46
CA GLN A 27 17.02 2.36 -32.01
C GLN A 27 16.57 0.90 -32.08
N GLY A 28 15.35 0.62 -31.68
CA GLY A 28 14.78 -0.73 -31.65
C GLY A 28 15.18 -1.56 -30.41
N ALA A 29 15.91 -0.98 -29.46
CA ALA A 29 16.20 -1.65 -28.18
C ALA A 29 14.91 -2.02 -27.44
N THR A 30 15.02 -3.02 -26.56
CA THR A 30 13.91 -3.47 -25.70
C THR A 30 14.07 -2.88 -24.30
N ILE A 31 13.03 -2.17 -23.87
CA ILE A 31 12.87 -1.71 -22.48
C ILE A 31 12.04 -2.75 -21.75
N ALA A 32 12.58 -3.27 -20.65
CA ALA A 32 11.94 -4.32 -19.86
C ALA A 32 11.67 -3.85 -18.43
N ILE A 33 10.49 -4.11 -17.92
CA ILE A 33 10.11 -3.85 -16.51
C ILE A 33 9.48 -5.10 -15.89
N ASP A 34 9.51 -5.19 -14.56
CA ASP A 34 8.61 -6.07 -13.82
C ASP A 34 7.28 -5.34 -13.62
N GLY A 35 6.26 -5.74 -14.39
CA GLY A 35 4.94 -5.11 -14.35
C GLY A 35 4.22 -5.27 -13.01
N THR A 36 4.68 -6.11 -12.10
CA THR A 36 4.14 -6.22 -10.73
C THR A 36 4.58 -5.07 -9.83
N LEU A 37 5.69 -4.39 -10.18
CA LEU A 37 6.27 -3.30 -9.42
C LEU A 37 5.86 -1.90 -9.93
N PHE A 38 5.20 -1.82 -11.08
CA PHE A 38 4.77 -0.56 -11.69
C PHE A 38 3.26 -0.39 -11.64
N GLY A 39 2.81 0.79 -11.22
CA GLY A 39 1.40 1.17 -11.35
C GLY A 39 0.94 1.13 -12.81
N ALA A 40 -0.28 0.68 -13.04
CA ALA A 40 -0.80 0.41 -14.38
C ALA A 40 -0.80 1.65 -15.29
N SER A 41 -1.22 2.81 -14.78
CA SER A 41 -1.20 4.08 -15.54
C SER A 41 0.22 4.46 -15.98
N LYS A 42 1.19 4.36 -15.05
CA LYS A 42 2.58 4.71 -15.33
C LYS A 42 3.18 3.78 -16.37
N ALA A 43 3.02 2.47 -16.20
CA ALA A 43 3.54 1.49 -17.15
C ALA A 43 2.92 1.61 -18.54
N ALA A 44 1.61 1.92 -18.63
CA ALA A 44 0.93 2.17 -19.88
C ALA A 44 1.47 3.43 -20.61
N ALA A 45 1.70 4.52 -19.85
CA ALA A 45 2.31 5.72 -20.40
C ALA A 45 3.75 5.49 -20.87
N MET A 46 4.57 4.76 -20.10
CA MET A 46 5.92 4.36 -20.48
C MET A 46 5.91 3.53 -21.76
N LYS A 47 5.02 2.53 -21.84
CA LYS A 47 4.86 1.70 -23.04
C LYS A 47 4.55 2.56 -24.27
N GLN A 48 3.55 3.42 -24.18
CA GLN A 48 3.16 4.31 -25.27
C GLN A 48 4.32 5.22 -25.69
N ASN A 49 5.04 5.81 -24.74
CA ASN A 49 6.18 6.67 -25.00
C ASN A 49 7.30 5.93 -25.74
N PHE A 50 7.75 4.79 -25.24
CA PHE A 50 8.83 4.03 -25.85
C PHE A 50 8.46 3.45 -27.20
N GLU A 51 7.27 2.88 -27.35
CA GLU A 51 6.81 2.31 -28.63
C GLU A 51 6.64 3.39 -29.72
N SER A 52 6.18 4.59 -29.37
CA SER A 52 6.07 5.73 -30.32
C SER A 52 7.44 6.22 -30.82
N HIS A 53 8.51 5.95 -30.07
CA HIS A 53 9.90 6.25 -30.46
C HIS A 53 10.63 5.05 -31.08
N GLY A 54 9.90 3.96 -31.39
CA GLY A 54 10.46 2.79 -32.08
C GLY A 54 11.22 1.82 -31.19
N PHE A 55 11.04 1.87 -29.88
CA PHE A 55 11.56 0.89 -28.93
C PHE A 55 10.54 -0.23 -28.70
N ARG A 56 11.00 -1.38 -28.24
CA ARG A 56 10.13 -2.46 -27.77
C ARG A 56 9.92 -2.31 -26.25
N PHE A 57 8.70 -2.56 -25.78
CA PHE A 57 8.40 -2.55 -24.35
C PHE A 57 7.87 -3.91 -23.91
N VAL A 58 8.45 -4.49 -22.84
CA VAL A 58 8.02 -5.75 -22.23
C VAL A 58 7.85 -5.57 -20.72
N SER A 59 6.90 -6.28 -20.12
CA SER A 59 6.52 -6.10 -18.71
C SER A 59 6.53 -7.39 -17.87
N ASP A 60 7.18 -8.41 -18.36
CA ASP A 60 7.32 -9.73 -17.74
C ASP A 60 8.76 -10.06 -17.31
N PHE A 61 9.56 -9.03 -17.08
CA PHE A 61 10.95 -9.19 -16.70
C PHE A 61 11.10 -9.50 -15.21
N THR A 62 11.53 -10.71 -14.88
CA THR A 62 11.68 -11.21 -13.50
C THR A 62 13.14 -11.56 -13.13
N SER A 63 14.11 -11.07 -13.89
CA SER A 63 15.52 -11.50 -13.79
C SER A 63 16.24 -11.09 -12.50
N PHE A 64 15.63 -10.28 -11.64
CA PHE A 64 16.26 -9.95 -10.37
C PHE A 64 16.43 -11.14 -9.43
N ASP A 65 15.57 -12.15 -9.53
CA ASP A 65 15.65 -13.37 -8.72
C ASP A 65 16.93 -14.17 -8.98
N SER A 66 17.48 -14.10 -10.19
CA SER A 66 18.72 -14.78 -10.57
C SER A 66 19.99 -14.13 -10.01
N ILE A 67 19.94 -12.84 -9.68
CA ILE A 67 21.09 -12.07 -9.17
C ILE A 67 20.98 -11.73 -7.68
N TRP A 68 19.78 -11.83 -7.11
CA TRP A 68 19.57 -11.59 -5.68
C TRP A 68 19.24 -12.88 -4.93
N GLU A 69 20.24 -13.76 -4.82
CA GLU A 69 20.13 -15.10 -4.21
C GLU A 69 19.56 -15.10 -2.78
N LYS A 70 19.82 -14.03 -2.01
CA LYS A 70 19.35 -13.89 -0.61
C LYS A 70 18.17 -12.93 -0.49
N ARG A 71 17.35 -12.80 -1.52
CA ARG A 71 16.16 -11.93 -1.47
C ARG A 71 15.25 -12.36 -0.30
N PRO A 72 14.90 -11.44 0.61
CA PRO A 72 13.97 -11.76 1.68
C PRO A 72 12.60 -12.13 1.10
N SER A 73 11.94 -13.10 1.72
CA SER A 73 10.56 -13.44 1.37
C SER A 73 9.61 -12.31 1.76
N ILE A 74 8.43 -12.27 1.14
CA ILE A 74 7.33 -11.39 1.59
C ILE A 74 7.09 -11.62 3.08
N PRO A 75 6.95 -10.54 3.90
CA PRO A 75 6.68 -10.66 5.33
C PRO A 75 5.47 -11.55 5.63
N LYS A 76 5.55 -12.33 6.71
CA LYS A 76 4.49 -13.27 7.14
C LYS A 76 3.97 -12.96 8.53
N ASN A 77 4.03 -11.68 8.94
CA ASN A 77 3.52 -11.24 10.23
C ASN A 77 2.01 -11.45 10.31
N GLU A 78 1.52 -11.81 11.49
CA GLU A 78 0.09 -12.03 11.69
C GLU A 78 -0.71 -10.74 11.53
N ALA A 79 -1.84 -10.87 10.85
CA ALA A 79 -2.87 -9.83 10.82
C ALA A 79 -3.61 -9.76 12.16
N PHE A 80 -4.11 -8.60 12.51
CA PHE A 80 -4.98 -8.39 13.67
C PHE A 80 -6.19 -7.53 13.33
N ILE A 81 -7.24 -7.64 14.14
CA ILE A 81 -8.49 -6.93 13.95
C ILE A 81 -8.32 -5.49 14.46
N HIS A 82 -8.73 -4.53 13.65
CA HIS A 82 -8.98 -3.16 14.09
C HIS A 82 -10.43 -3.05 14.57
N ASP A 83 -10.63 -3.26 15.87
CA ASP A 83 -11.93 -3.38 16.51
C ASP A 83 -12.86 -2.19 16.18
N GLU A 84 -14.17 -2.45 16.06
CA GLU A 84 -15.19 -1.45 15.78
C GLU A 84 -15.25 -0.33 16.83
N LYS A 85 -14.86 -0.61 18.07
CA LYS A 85 -14.73 0.43 19.11
C LYS A 85 -13.71 1.53 18.74
N TYR A 86 -12.80 1.27 17.80
CA TYR A 86 -11.81 2.23 17.29
C TYR A 86 -12.17 2.71 15.87
N SER A 87 -12.66 1.80 15.02
CA SER A 87 -13.04 2.16 13.64
C SER A 87 -14.39 2.89 13.56
N GLY A 88 -15.28 2.67 14.54
CA GLY A 88 -16.60 3.27 14.60
C GLY A 88 -17.59 2.79 13.54
N GLU A 89 -17.21 1.76 12.75
CA GLU A 89 -18.04 1.27 11.65
C GLU A 89 -17.71 -0.19 11.34
N SER A 90 -18.74 -1.00 11.11
CA SER A 90 -18.59 -2.41 10.75
C SER A 90 -18.07 -2.59 9.32
N ILE A 91 -17.55 -3.79 9.00
CA ILE A 91 -17.22 -4.15 7.61
C ILE A 91 -18.45 -4.02 6.72
N SER A 92 -19.61 -4.49 7.18
CA SER A 92 -20.83 -4.50 6.37
C SER A 92 -21.31 -3.10 6.00
N ASP A 93 -21.27 -2.14 6.93
CA ASP A 93 -21.65 -0.75 6.65
C ASP A 93 -20.67 -0.08 5.68
N LYS A 94 -19.37 -0.31 5.86
CA LYS A 94 -18.33 0.17 4.92
C LYS A 94 -18.55 -0.40 3.52
N MET A 95 -18.80 -1.72 3.40
CA MET A 95 -19.06 -2.38 2.12
C MET A 95 -20.31 -1.82 1.44
N ALA A 96 -21.38 -1.53 2.19
CA ALA A 96 -22.57 -0.92 1.62
C ALA A 96 -22.27 0.45 1.00
N ARG A 97 -21.52 1.30 1.70
CA ARG A 97 -21.10 2.63 1.23
C ARG A 97 -20.14 2.54 0.03
N ILE A 98 -19.17 1.62 0.08
CA ILE A 98 -18.22 1.39 -1.02
C ILE A 98 -18.99 0.98 -2.28
N MET A 99 -19.85 -0.03 -2.17
CA MET A 99 -20.59 -0.57 -3.32
C MET A 99 -21.60 0.43 -3.89
N GLU A 100 -22.14 1.32 -3.08
CA GLU A 100 -22.98 2.42 -3.57
C GLU A 100 -22.17 3.34 -4.51
N GLN A 101 -20.96 3.74 -4.15
CA GLN A 101 -20.09 4.55 -5.00
C GLN A 101 -19.65 3.78 -6.27
N VAL A 102 -19.39 2.49 -6.14
CA VAL A 102 -19.03 1.62 -7.28
C VAL A 102 -20.18 1.51 -8.29
N ARG A 103 -21.43 1.40 -7.81
CA ARG A 103 -22.61 1.40 -8.69
C ARG A 103 -22.84 2.75 -9.39
N GLN A 104 -22.61 3.85 -8.69
CA GLN A 104 -22.65 5.20 -9.30
C GLN A 104 -21.63 5.36 -10.41
N ALA A 105 -20.50 4.65 -10.36
CA ALA A 105 -19.51 4.59 -11.44
C ALA A 105 -19.89 3.63 -12.59
N GLY A 106 -21.09 3.04 -12.57
CA GLY A 106 -21.61 2.18 -13.64
C GLY A 106 -21.10 0.73 -13.64
N THR A 107 -20.65 0.26 -12.48
CA THR A 107 -20.21 -1.14 -12.28
C THR A 107 -20.70 -1.66 -10.93
N ASN A 108 -20.60 -2.98 -10.71
CA ASN A 108 -20.95 -3.62 -9.44
C ASN A 108 -19.83 -4.51 -8.90
N ALA A 109 -18.60 -4.26 -9.33
CA ALA A 109 -17.43 -4.97 -8.83
C ALA A 109 -16.25 -4.00 -8.68
N LEU A 110 -15.40 -4.27 -7.70
CA LEU A 110 -14.24 -3.47 -7.31
C LEU A 110 -13.04 -4.39 -7.07
N LEU A 111 -11.90 -4.06 -7.68
CA LEU A 111 -10.61 -4.71 -7.44
C LEU A 111 -9.69 -3.73 -6.72
N LEU A 112 -9.15 -4.14 -5.56
CA LEU A 112 -8.33 -3.34 -4.68
C LEU A 112 -6.90 -3.91 -4.57
N ALA A 113 -5.92 -3.02 -4.66
CA ALA A 113 -4.51 -3.30 -4.43
C ALA A 113 -3.87 -2.36 -3.39
N ALA A 114 -4.49 -1.22 -3.08
CA ALA A 114 -3.99 -0.30 -2.08
C ALA A 114 -4.17 -0.87 -0.67
N LEU A 115 -3.06 -1.17 0.02
CA LEU A 115 -3.05 -1.89 1.29
C LEU A 115 -3.80 -1.15 2.40
N ASP A 116 -3.69 0.16 2.46
CA ASP A 116 -4.36 1.02 3.44
C ASP A 116 -5.88 1.12 3.21
N GLU A 117 -6.32 1.00 1.95
CA GLU A 117 -7.74 0.94 1.61
C GLU A 117 -8.34 -0.41 1.99
N ILE A 118 -7.63 -1.50 1.71
CA ILE A 118 -8.04 -2.85 2.12
C ILE A 118 -8.09 -2.95 3.65
N ALA A 119 -7.05 -2.45 4.33
CA ALA A 119 -7.00 -2.43 5.79
C ALA A 119 -8.17 -1.66 6.41
N TRP A 120 -8.56 -0.52 5.80
CA TRP A 120 -9.72 0.26 6.23
C TRP A 120 -11.04 -0.47 5.95
N ALA A 121 -11.20 -1.00 4.74
CA ALA A 121 -12.44 -1.64 4.30
C ALA A 121 -12.78 -2.91 5.11
N PHE A 122 -11.76 -3.71 5.43
CA PHE A 122 -11.92 -4.98 6.14
C PHE A 122 -11.64 -4.90 7.65
N ASN A 123 -11.38 -3.71 8.21
CA ASN A 123 -11.02 -3.53 9.61
C ASN A 123 -9.89 -4.46 10.07
N ILE A 124 -8.88 -4.67 9.24
CA ILE A 124 -7.69 -5.45 9.57
C ILE A 124 -6.45 -4.57 9.55
N ARG A 125 -5.44 -4.97 10.33
CA ARG A 125 -4.12 -4.34 10.37
C ARG A 125 -3.06 -5.42 10.41
N GLY A 126 -1.82 -5.03 10.21
CA GLY A 126 -0.65 -5.89 10.33
C GLY A 126 0.62 -5.06 10.43
N THR A 127 1.76 -5.70 10.34
CA THR A 127 3.09 -5.08 10.48
C THR A 127 4.00 -5.42 9.30
N ASP A 128 3.43 -5.65 8.13
CA ASP A 128 4.20 -6.03 6.94
C ASP A 128 5.02 -4.87 6.36
N VAL A 129 4.58 -3.64 6.60
CA VAL A 129 5.25 -2.42 6.15
C VAL A 129 5.63 -1.58 7.36
N GLU A 130 6.89 -1.21 7.46
CA GLU A 130 7.39 -0.38 8.56
C GLU A 130 6.63 0.96 8.61
N CYS A 131 6.31 1.42 9.80
CA CYS A 131 5.56 2.65 10.08
C CYS A 131 4.15 2.70 9.45
N ASN A 132 3.67 1.62 8.86
CA ASN A 132 2.35 1.56 8.26
C ASN A 132 1.63 0.26 8.69
N PRO A 133 0.55 0.33 9.50
CA PRO A 133 -0.08 -0.86 10.06
C PRO A 133 -0.99 -1.57 9.03
N VAL A 134 -0.42 -2.07 7.96
CA VAL A 134 -1.11 -2.76 6.87
C VAL A 134 -0.62 -4.19 6.69
N VAL A 135 -1.40 -4.98 5.96
CA VAL A 135 -1.09 -6.34 5.55
C VAL A 135 -0.97 -6.40 4.03
N ILE A 136 0.05 -7.07 3.52
CA ILE A 136 0.20 -7.29 2.08
C ILE A 136 -0.88 -8.27 1.62
N CYS A 137 -1.82 -7.76 0.83
CA CYS A 137 -2.97 -8.50 0.30
C CYS A 137 -3.59 -7.78 -0.90
N TYR A 138 -4.48 -8.48 -1.60
CA TYR A 138 -5.41 -7.90 -2.57
C TYR A 138 -6.84 -8.15 -2.12
N ALA A 139 -7.79 -7.41 -2.66
CA ALA A 139 -9.19 -7.71 -2.42
C ALA A 139 -10.05 -7.54 -3.69
N TYR A 140 -11.07 -8.37 -3.78
CA TYR A 140 -12.13 -8.25 -4.78
C TYR A 140 -13.48 -8.22 -4.07
N ILE A 141 -14.34 -7.31 -4.48
CA ILE A 141 -15.66 -7.10 -3.88
C ILE A 141 -16.68 -6.95 -5.00
N ASP A 142 -17.77 -7.70 -4.93
CA ASP A 142 -18.96 -7.46 -5.75
C ASP A 142 -20.25 -7.64 -4.91
N ASP A 143 -21.42 -7.59 -5.55
CA ASP A 143 -22.70 -7.70 -4.85
C ASP A 143 -22.89 -9.04 -4.10
N SER A 144 -22.15 -10.08 -4.50
CA SER A 144 -22.28 -11.43 -3.96
C SER A 144 -21.09 -11.90 -3.13
N ARG A 145 -19.89 -11.35 -3.39
CA ARG A 145 -18.63 -11.86 -2.84
C ARG A 145 -17.75 -10.75 -2.31
N ARG A 146 -17.07 -11.07 -1.23
CA ARG A 146 -15.97 -10.27 -0.64
C ARG A 146 -14.79 -11.21 -0.47
N ILE A 147 -13.76 -11.03 -1.25
CA ILE A 147 -12.61 -11.95 -1.27
C ILE A 147 -11.38 -11.18 -0.83
N LEU A 148 -10.64 -11.73 0.12
CA LEU A 148 -9.34 -11.26 0.54
C LEU A 148 -8.27 -12.27 0.07
N PHE A 149 -7.36 -11.83 -0.79
CA PHE A 149 -6.22 -12.63 -1.26
C PHE A 149 -5.01 -12.32 -0.38
N ILE A 150 -4.67 -13.24 0.50
CA ILE A 150 -3.67 -13.06 1.55
C ILE A 150 -2.93 -14.37 1.85
N ASP A 151 -1.66 -14.29 2.25
CA ASP A 151 -0.95 -15.48 2.74
C ASP A 151 -1.67 -16.03 3.99
N LYS A 152 -2.05 -17.30 3.93
CA LYS A 152 -2.77 -17.98 5.01
C LYS A 152 -2.00 -18.01 6.33
N ALA A 153 -0.67 -17.92 6.29
CA ALA A 153 0.17 -17.86 7.47
C ALA A 153 -0.07 -16.60 8.32
N LYS A 154 -0.62 -15.53 7.71
CA LYS A 154 -0.97 -14.28 8.40
C LYS A 154 -2.30 -14.32 9.14
N ILE A 155 -3.10 -15.36 8.89
CA ILE A 155 -4.49 -15.46 9.37
C ILE A 155 -4.56 -16.43 10.54
N ASN A 156 -4.51 -15.91 11.77
CA ASN A 156 -4.81 -16.67 12.96
C ASN A 156 -6.32 -16.95 13.11
N ASP A 157 -6.70 -17.80 14.05
CA ASP A 157 -8.09 -18.23 14.21
C ASP A 157 -9.05 -17.08 14.55
N THR A 158 -8.60 -16.10 15.31
CA THR A 158 -9.42 -14.92 15.66
C THR A 158 -9.76 -14.08 14.43
N VAL A 159 -8.76 -13.80 13.60
CA VAL A 159 -8.96 -13.04 12.34
C VAL A 159 -9.80 -13.87 11.37
N ARG A 160 -9.57 -15.18 11.28
CA ARG A 160 -10.36 -16.08 10.44
C ARG A 160 -11.84 -16.05 10.78
N GLN A 161 -12.18 -16.23 12.06
CA GLN A 161 -13.56 -16.18 12.54
C GLN A 161 -14.22 -14.83 12.29
N TYR A 162 -13.47 -13.75 12.51
CA TYR A 162 -13.94 -12.39 12.25
C TYR A 162 -14.28 -12.16 10.78
N LEU A 163 -13.39 -12.56 9.86
CA LEU A 163 -13.61 -12.44 8.43
C LEU A 163 -14.79 -13.32 7.96
N GLN A 164 -14.89 -14.57 8.43
CA GLN A 164 -15.98 -15.47 8.11
C GLN A 164 -17.33 -14.93 8.60
N LYS A 165 -17.40 -14.40 9.83
CA LYS A 165 -18.62 -13.75 10.37
C LYS A 165 -19.10 -12.60 9.48
N ASN A 166 -18.17 -11.91 8.81
CA ASN A 166 -18.46 -10.81 7.90
C ASN A 166 -18.59 -11.24 6.42
N SER A 167 -18.76 -12.55 6.16
CA SER A 167 -18.89 -13.11 4.82
C SER A 167 -17.72 -12.80 3.89
N VAL A 168 -16.50 -12.77 4.44
CA VAL A 168 -15.27 -12.58 3.67
C VAL A 168 -14.62 -13.93 3.40
N GLU A 169 -14.44 -14.25 2.12
CA GLU A 169 -13.69 -15.41 1.66
C GLU A 169 -12.17 -15.11 1.74
N ILE A 170 -11.39 -16.11 2.15
CA ILE A 170 -9.93 -16.01 2.21
C ILE A 170 -9.34 -16.92 1.14
N MET A 171 -8.60 -16.34 0.21
CA MET A 171 -7.87 -17.05 -0.84
C MET A 171 -6.36 -16.82 -0.72
N PRO A 172 -5.51 -17.76 -1.21
CA PRO A 172 -4.07 -17.53 -1.27
C PRO A 172 -3.73 -16.25 -2.04
N TYR A 173 -2.69 -15.54 -1.59
CA TYR A 173 -2.26 -14.25 -2.16
C TYR A 173 -2.04 -14.32 -3.67
N GLU A 174 -1.37 -15.35 -4.13
CA GLU A 174 -0.98 -15.56 -5.53
C GLU A 174 -2.19 -15.80 -6.44
N ASN A 175 -3.29 -16.33 -5.90
CA ASN A 175 -4.47 -16.70 -6.67
C ASN A 175 -5.20 -15.49 -7.27
N ILE A 176 -4.86 -14.26 -6.88
CA ILE A 176 -5.47 -13.05 -7.46
C ILE A 176 -5.30 -12.99 -8.97
N PHE A 177 -4.11 -13.37 -9.49
CA PHE A 177 -3.81 -13.30 -10.92
C PHE A 177 -4.64 -14.27 -11.75
N ASP A 178 -4.85 -15.47 -11.24
CA ASP A 178 -5.69 -16.47 -11.90
C ASP A 178 -7.17 -16.11 -11.75
N PHE A 179 -7.56 -15.63 -10.58
CA PHE A 179 -8.94 -15.21 -10.32
C PHE A 179 -9.39 -14.11 -11.30
N VAL A 180 -8.63 -13.04 -11.47
CA VAL A 180 -9.01 -11.96 -12.39
C VAL A 180 -9.04 -12.40 -13.86
N ALA A 181 -8.25 -13.40 -14.23
CA ALA A 181 -8.26 -14.00 -15.56
C ALA A 181 -9.52 -14.87 -15.83
N THR A 182 -10.21 -15.34 -14.78
CA THR A 182 -11.45 -16.14 -14.89
C THR A 182 -12.73 -15.31 -14.81
N LEU A 183 -12.65 -14.01 -14.56
CA LEU A 183 -13.83 -13.16 -14.52
C LEU A 183 -14.51 -13.11 -15.91
N PRO A 184 -15.87 -13.07 -15.98
CA PRO A 184 -16.58 -12.97 -17.26
C PRO A 184 -16.12 -11.73 -18.05
N ALA A 185 -15.96 -11.90 -19.37
CA ALA A 185 -15.48 -10.83 -20.26
C ALA A 185 -16.40 -9.60 -20.29
N GLU A 186 -17.70 -9.81 -20.11
CA GLU A 186 -18.72 -8.78 -20.07
C GLU A 186 -18.83 -8.07 -18.71
N LYS A 187 -18.23 -8.63 -17.66
CA LYS A 187 -18.28 -8.04 -16.31
C LYS A 187 -17.46 -6.76 -16.28
N LYS A 188 -18.05 -5.71 -15.74
CA LYS A 188 -17.32 -4.45 -15.47
C LYS A 188 -16.76 -4.47 -14.07
N VAL A 189 -15.48 -4.12 -13.94
CA VAL A 189 -14.77 -4.08 -12.65
C VAL A 189 -14.15 -2.71 -12.46
N PHE A 190 -14.50 -2.03 -11.39
CA PHE A 190 -13.88 -0.76 -11.02
C PHE A 190 -12.43 -0.98 -10.59
N VAL A 191 -11.51 -0.18 -11.10
CA VAL A 191 -10.07 -0.23 -10.78
C VAL A 191 -9.50 1.19 -10.68
N ASP A 192 -8.65 1.43 -9.71
CA ASP A 192 -7.80 2.62 -9.69
C ASP A 192 -6.46 2.28 -10.35
N THR A 193 -6.28 2.72 -11.58
CA THR A 193 -5.08 2.39 -12.38
C THR A 193 -3.79 3.00 -11.85
N ASN A 194 -3.86 3.94 -10.92
CA ASN A 194 -2.70 4.47 -10.21
C ASN A 194 -2.27 3.59 -9.03
N LYS A 195 -3.15 2.70 -8.56
CA LYS A 195 -2.94 1.86 -7.37
C LYS A 195 -2.84 0.38 -7.68
N ILE A 196 -3.38 -0.08 -8.81
CA ILE A 196 -3.21 -1.46 -9.28
C ILE A 196 -1.92 -1.59 -10.08
N ASN A 197 -1.22 -2.72 -9.97
CA ASN A 197 -0.05 -2.96 -10.79
C ASN A 197 -0.41 -3.36 -12.23
N TYR A 198 0.54 -3.13 -13.15
CA TYR A 198 0.34 -3.33 -14.58
C TYR A 198 0.06 -4.79 -14.96
N THR A 199 0.77 -5.73 -14.33
CA THR A 199 0.56 -7.17 -14.58
C THR A 199 -0.85 -7.61 -14.19
N LEU A 200 -1.35 -7.15 -13.04
CA LEU A 200 -2.69 -7.51 -12.57
C LEU A 200 -3.77 -6.92 -13.48
N LEU A 201 -3.61 -5.67 -13.92
CA LEU A 201 -4.54 -5.06 -14.88
C LEU A 201 -4.56 -5.79 -16.22
N ASN A 202 -3.39 -6.17 -16.75
CA ASN A 202 -3.30 -6.88 -18.04
C ASN A 202 -3.85 -8.31 -17.98
N LYS A 203 -3.85 -8.95 -16.81
CA LYS A 203 -4.48 -10.26 -16.60
C LYS A 203 -5.99 -10.19 -16.37
N LEU A 204 -6.52 -9.01 -16.11
CA LEU A 204 -7.95 -8.83 -15.90
C LEU A 204 -8.72 -9.10 -17.19
N HIS A 205 -9.46 -10.22 -17.24
CA HIS A 205 -10.27 -10.60 -18.40
C HIS A 205 -11.55 -9.75 -18.53
N ALA A 206 -12.08 -9.26 -17.42
CA ALA A 206 -13.24 -8.38 -17.35
C ALA A 206 -12.93 -6.97 -17.88
N ILE A 207 -13.95 -6.17 -18.15
CA ILE A 207 -13.84 -4.78 -18.63
C ILE A 207 -13.43 -3.88 -17.46
N PRO A 208 -12.24 -3.26 -17.45
CA PRO A 208 -11.88 -2.30 -16.42
C PRO A 208 -12.66 -0.98 -16.56
N VAL A 209 -13.24 -0.52 -15.46
CA VAL A 209 -13.81 0.83 -15.32
C VAL A 209 -12.84 1.63 -14.47
N SER A 210 -12.06 2.50 -15.11
CA SER A 210 -10.99 3.25 -14.44
C SER A 210 -11.54 4.49 -13.74
N GLY A 211 -11.07 4.73 -12.51
CA GLY A 211 -11.41 5.92 -11.73
C GLY A 211 -10.59 6.00 -10.45
N GLN A 212 -10.70 7.11 -9.74
CA GLN A 212 -10.12 7.24 -8.40
C GLN A 212 -10.90 6.37 -7.42
N SER A 213 -10.19 5.60 -6.60
CA SER A 213 -10.82 4.71 -5.62
C SER A 213 -11.79 5.47 -4.70
N PRO A 214 -13.05 5.03 -4.59
CA PRO A 214 -14.02 5.66 -3.69
C PRO A 214 -13.62 5.55 -2.23
N ILE A 215 -12.82 4.56 -1.87
CA ILE A 215 -12.36 4.33 -0.50
C ILE A 215 -11.44 5.45 -0.03
N ALA A 216 -10.64 6.03 -0.92
CA ALA A 216 -9.76 7.14 -0.57
C ALA A 216 -10.55 8.31 0.06
N LEU A 217 -11.66 8.71 -0.56
CA LEU A 217 -12.53 9.76 -0.05
C LEU A 217 -13.29 9.30 1.22
N LEU A 218 -13.90 8.13 1.20
CA LEU A 218 -14.66 7.59 2.36
C LEU A 218 -13.77 7.48 3.60
N LYS A 219 -12.53 7.03 3.45
CA LYS A 219 -11.54 6.91 4.52
C LYS A 219 -11.06 8.29 5.04
N SER A 220 -11.01 9.30 4.18
CA SER A 220 -10.56 10.65 4.55
C SER A 220 -11.54 11.35 5.49
N ILE A 221 -12.83 11.07 5.35
CA ILE A 221 -13.90 11.64 6.19
C ILE A 221 -14.03 10.80 7.46
N LYS A 222 -13.55 11.32 8.58
CA LYS A 222 -13.53 10.61 9.87
C LYS A 222 -14.90 10.67 10.56
N ASN A 223 -15.35 9.52 11.09
CA ASN A 223 -16.51 9.46 11.96
C ASN A 223 -16.16 9.94 13.40
N GLU A 224 -17.17 10.12 14.25
CA GLU A 224 -17.00 10.64 15.62
C GLU A 224 -16.09 9.75 16.48
N THR A 225 -16.15 8.43 16.33
CA THR A 225 -15.28 7.49 17.04
C THR A 225 -13.80 7.68 16.64
N GLN A 226 -13.54 7.84 15.34
CA GLN A 226 -12.19 8.09 14.82
C GLN A 226 -11.67 9.46 15.25
N LEU A 227 -12.53 10.49 15.26
CA LEU A 227 -12.17 11.84 15.74
C LEU A 227 -11.82 11.81 17.23
N ALA A 228 -12.64 11.16 18.05
CA ALA A 228 -12.37 10.99 19.48
C ALA A 228 -11.04 10.24 19.70
N GLY A 229 -10.82 9.13 18.99
CA GLY A 229 -9.56 8.36 19.06
C GLY A 229 -8.34 9.19 18.66
N THR A 230 -8.46 10.03 17.62
CA THR A 230 -7.37 10.92 17.19
C THR A 230 -7.06 11.98 18.27
N ARG A 231 -8.08 12.61 18.88
CA ARG A 231 -7.86 13.59 19.97
C ARG A 231 -7.14 12.96 21.16
N GLU A 232 -7.56 11.74 21.56
CA GLU A 232 -6.90 11.00 22.63
C GLU A 232 -5.44 10.61 22.27
N ALA A 233 -5.18 10.20 21.04
CA ALA A 233 -3.83 9.90 20.58
C ALA A 233 -2.92 11.14 20.63
N MET A 234 -3.43 12.31 20.24
CA MET A 234 -2.68 13.57 20.29
C MET A 234 -2.35 13.99 21.72
N ILE A 235 -3.24 13.75 22.70
CA ILE A 235 -2.95 14.01 24.12
C ILE A 235 -1.81 13.10 24.62
N ARG A 236 -1.86 11.81 24.29
CA ARG A 236 -0.82 10.84 24.67
C ARG A 236 0.53 11.18 24.03
N ASP A 237 0.54 11.53 22.76
CA ASP A 237 1.76 11.98 22.06
C ASP A 237 2.31 13.26 22.66
N GLY A 238 1.45 14.22 23.01
CA GLY A 238 1.82 15.44 23.73
C GLY A 238 2.52 15.15 25.06
N VAL A 239 2.03 14.19 25.84
CA VAL A 239 2.70 13.75 27.09
C VAL A 239 4.08 13.14 26.80
N ALA A 240 4.21 12.31 25.76
CA ALA A 240 5.49 11.75 25.35
C ALA A 240 6.49 12.84 24.94
N LEU A 241 6.03 13.82 24.14
CA LEU A 241 6.85 14.97 23.71
C LEU A 241 7.32 15.82 24.88
N VAL A 242 6.47 16.15 25.85
CA VAL A 242 6.86 16.93 27.04
C VAL A 242 7.94 16.18 27.84
N ARG A 243 7.79 14.87 28.02
CA ARG A 243 8.81 14.04 28.69
C ARG A 243 10.12 14.02 27.91
N PHE A 244 10.03 13.92 26.57
CA PHE A 244 11.17 13.94 25.67
C PHE A 244 11.92 15.26 25.73
N PHE A 245 11.25 16.41 25.63
CA PHE A 245 11.91 17.72 25.70
C PHE A 245 12.57 17.95 27.07
N ARG A 246 11.90 17.56 28.15
CA ARG A 246 12.53 17.61 29.49
C ARG A 246 13.79 16.74 29.59
N TRP A 247 13.79 15.58 28.95
CA TRP A 247 14.98 14.73 28.89
C TRP A 247 16.06 15.38 28.04
N LEU A 248 15.71 15.93 26.88
CA LEU A 248 16.63 16.59 25.96
C LEU A 248 17.35 17.76 26.64
N GLU A 249 16.61 18.68 27.27
CA GLU A 249 17.16 19.81 28.01
C GLU A 249 18.23 19.39 29.05
N LYS A 250 18.02 18.26 29.71
CA LYS A 250 18.94 17.76 30.74
C LYS A 250 20.20 17.07 30.19
N ASN A 251 20.15 16.63 28.94
CA ASN A 251 21.20 15.77 28.38
C ASN A 251 21.92 16.36 27.18
N ILE A 252 21.43 17.44 26.58
CA ILE A 252 21.99 18.02 25.35
C ILE A 252 23.48 18.35 25.49
N ASP A 253 23.91 18.92 26.62
CA ASP A 253 25.28 19.30 26.88
C ASP A 253 26.19 18.12 27.27
N SER A 254 25.67 16.91 27.36
CA SER A 254 26.46 15.75 27.78
C SER A 254 27.44 15.25 26.72
N GLY A 255 27.32 15.70 25.47
CA GLY A 255 28.09 15.24 24.32
C GLY A 255 27.72 13.83 23.86
N LYS A 256 26.63 13.23 24.39
CA LYS A 256 26.15 11.86 24.08
C LYS A 256 24.85 11.86 23.27
N VAL A 257 24.27 13.04 23.06
CA VAL A 257 23.02 13.18 22.30
C VAL A 257 23.35 13.28 20.81
N THR A 258 22.78 12.40 20.03
CA THR A 258 22.85 12.36 18.55
C THR A 258 21.44 12.28 17.98
N GLU A 259 21.30 12.48 16.67
CA GLU A 259 20.02 12.31 15.96
C GLU A 259 19.40 10.92 16.20
N ILE A 260 20.24 9.88 16.26
CA ILE A 260 19.80 8.49 16.52
C ILE A 260 19.28 8.37 17.95
N THR A 261 20.03 8.82 18.95
CA THR A 261 19.60 8.70 20.35
C THR A 261 18.38 9.55 20.67
N VAL A 262 18.19 10.66 19.99
CA VAL A 262 16.98 11.51 20.03
C VAL A 262 15.77 10.74 19.52
N ALA A 263 15.88 10.12 18.35
CA ALA A 263 14.81 9.33 17.76
C ALA A 263 14.42 8.12 18.65
N GLU A 264 15.42 7.38 19.13
CA GLU A 264 15.22 6.24 20.05
C GLU A 264 14.53 6.66 21.34
N LYS A 265 14.93 7.80 21.93
CA LYS A 265 14.36 8.28 23.19
C LYS A 265 12.93 8.76 23.04
N LEU A 266 12.60 9.41 21.94
CA LEU A 266 11.22 9.80 21.62
C LEU A 266 10.34 8.55 21.46
N ARG A 267 10.82 7.54 20.73
CA ARG A 267 10.14 6.26 20.58
C ARG A 267 9.92 5.57 21.93
N GLU A 268 10.91 5.60 22.82
CA GLU A 268 10.79 5.05 24.18
C GLU A 268 9.65 5.72 24.96
N PHE A 269 9.54 7.07 24.95
CA PHE A 269 8.47 7.77 25.66
C PHE A 269 7.09 7.53 25.03
N ARG A 270 7.01 7.41 23.71
CA ARG A 270 5.78 7.05 22.99
C ARG A 270 5.33 5.63 23.31
N SER A 271 6.27 4.69 23.36
CA SER A 271 5.96 3.27 23.64
C SER A 271 5.42 3.03 25.05
N GLN A 272 5.66 3.95 25.99
CA GLN A 272 5.09 3.92 27.33
C GLN A 272 3.63 4.36 27.39
N GLN A 273 3.11 4.93 26.30
CA GLN A 273 1.71 5.33 26.24
C GLN A 273 0.80 4.14 25.89
N SER A 274 -0.41 4.15 26.47
CA SER A 274 -1.40 3.11 26.15
C SER A 274 -1.78 3.11 24.69
N LEU A 275 -2.03 1.92 24.12
CA LEU A 275 -2.41 1.70 22.71
C LEU A 275 -1.36 2.13 21.68
N TYR A 276 -0.11 2.27 22.08
CA TYR A 276 0.98 2.47 21.13
C TYR A 276 1.17 1.22 20.27
N VAL A 277 1.15 1.39 18.95
CA VAL A 277 1.36 0.31 17.97
C VAL A 277 2.72 0.47 17.28
N GLY A 278 3.14 1.70 17.07
CA GLY A 278 4.38 2.04 16.37
C GLY A 278 4.39 3.51 15.97
N GLU A 279 5.48 3.92 15.34
CA GLU A 279 5.61 5.26 14.78
C GLU A 279 4.92 5.31 13.41
N SER A 280 4.39 6.47 13.03
CA SER A 280 3.75 6.69 11.72
C SER A 280 4.76 6.91 10.59
N PHE A 281 5.99 7.32 10.94
CA PHE A 281 7.16 7.46 10.06
C PHE A 281 8.40 7.56 10.92
N ALA A 282 9.57 7.28 10.34
CA ALA A 282 10.85 7.43 11.05
C ALA A 282 11.07 8.89 11.47
N THR A 283 11.56 9.08 12.70
CA THR A 283 11.90 10.42 13.18
C THR A 283 12.99 11.03 12.29
N ILE A 284 12.76 12.24 11.80
CA ILE A 284 13.71 13.00 11.01
C ILE A 284 14.33 14.04 11.95
N ALA A 285 15.57 13.82 12.33
CA ALA A 285 16.36 14.74 13.15
C ALA A 285 17.62 15.09 12.37
N GLY A 286 17.92 16.39 12.26
CA GLY A 286 19.09 16.89 11.54
C GLY A 286 19.51 18.25 12.03
#